data_d0ae96ba9f41ec19c93ab83918dfd2ac
#
_entry.id   d0ae96ba9f41ec19c93ab83918dfd2ac
#
_cell.length_a   1.000
_cell.length_b   1.000
_cell.length_c   1.000
_cell.angle_alpha   90.00
_cell.angle_beta   90.00
_cell.angle_gamma   90.00
#
_symmetry.space_group_name_H-M   'P 1'
#
loop_
_entity.id
_entity.type
_entity.pdbx_description
1 polymer ?
#
loop_
_entity_poly.entity_id
_entity_poly.type
_entity_poly.pdbx_seq_one_letter_code
_entity_poly.pdbx_strand_id
1 'polypeptide(L)'
;SGVVPQISAIMGPCAGGAVYSPALTDFIFMTRNTSYMFVTGPDVVKAVTHEEVTQEELGGASVHSEKSGVCHVAADSEADTLFLIRKMLGYLPQNNMEDPPFLATDDPLRMDESLDSIIPDDANKPYDIKDVIRPIMDGGQFFEIHENYAQNVVVGFARLGGHSVGIVANQPAVLAGRRPAALSVRPRGQSRCVRRRAGAARIRLRQVDAR
;
A
#
# COMPACT_ATOMS: atom_id res chain seq x y z
N SER A 1 -15.46 3.12 -12.04
CA SER A 1 -14.06 3.28 -11.67
C SER A 1 -13.46 4.53 -12.34
N GLY A 2 -12.52 5.18 -11.69
CA GLY A 2 -11.83 6.37 -12.23
C GLY A 2 -12.59 7.71 -12.06
N VAL A 3 -13.81 7.70 -11.56
CA VAL A 3 -14.59 8.93 -11.26
C VAL A 3 -14.63 9.17 -9.76
N VAL A 4 -15.02 8.17 -8.99
CA VAL A 4 -15.01 8.20 -7.52
C VAL A 4 -14.20 7.02 -7.01
N PRO A 5 -13.51 7.12 -5.86
CA PRO A 5 -12.85 5.99 -5.22
C PRO A 5 -13.89 4.92 -4.84
N GLN A 6 -13.59 3.68 -5.19
CA GLN A 6 -14.41 2.53 -4.84
C GLN A 6 -13.65 1.62 -3.89
N ILE A 7 -14.21 1.38 -2.72
CA ILE A 7 -13.59 0.55 -1.67
C ILE A 7 -14.56 -0.56 -1.30
N SER A 8 -14.09 -1.79 -1.33
CA SER A 8 -14.84 -2.95 -0.84
C SER A 8 -14.31 -3.39 0.52
N ALA A 9 -15.23 -3.57 1.46
CA ALA A 9 -14.96 -4.13 2.78
C ALA A 9 -15.56 -5.54 2.84
N ILE A 10 -14.72 -6.55 2.90
CA ILE A 10 -15.14 -7.94 3.03
C ILE A 10 -15.02 -8.32 4.49
N MET A 11 -16.16 -8.44 5.18
CA MET A 11 -16.22 -8.74 6.62
C MET A 11 -16.79 -10.12 6.91
N GLY A 12 -17.29 -10.81 5.88
CA GLY A 12 -17.86 -12.14 5.94
C GLY A 12 -17.61 -12.91 4.67
N PRO A 13 -18.28 -14.05 4.46
CA PRO A 13 -18.15 -14.85 3.26
C PRO A 13 -18.61 -14.09 2.01
N CYS A 14 -17.77 -14.03 0.99
CA CYS A 14 -18.05 -13.47 -0.33
C CYS A 14 -17.71 -14.53 -1.38
N ALA A 15 -18.72 -15.27 -1.86
CA ALA A 15 -18.53 -16.45 -2.68
C ALA A 15 -19.33 -16.40 -3.98
N GLY A 16 -18.86 -17.13 -5.00
CA GLY A 16 -19.52 -17.24 -6.28
C GLY A 16 -19.57 -15.92 -7.05
N GLY A 17 -20.69 -15.60 -7.66
CA GLY A 17 -20.89 -14.37 -8.44
C GLY A 17 -20.73 -13.07 -7.63
N ALA A 18 -20.91 -13.11 -6.32
CA ALA A 18 -20.74 -11.95 -5.44
C ALA A 18 -19.29 -11.42 -5.38
N VAL A 19 -18.31 -12.24 -5.73
CA VAL A 19 -16.88 -11.89 -5.71
C VAL A 19 -16.50 -10.91 -6.83
N TYR A 20 -17.21 -10.93 -7.94
CA TYR A 20 -16.82 -10.14 -9.11
C TYR A 20 -16.90 -8.63 -8.88
N SER A 21 -17.94 -8.16 -8.19
CA SER A 21 -18.10 -6.72 -7.93
C SER A 21 -16.98 -6.16 -7.02
N PRO A 22 -16.69 -6.75 -5.86
CA PRO A 22 -15.55 -6.34 -5.04
C PRO A 22 -14.21 -6.39 -5.77
N ALA A 23 -13.99 -7.44 -6.57
CA ALA A 23 -12.73 -7.61 -7.29
C ALA A 23 -12.46 -6.50 -8.33
N LEU A 24 -13.49 -5.76 -8.75
CA LEU A 24 -13.38 -4.65 -9.70
C LEU A 24 -13.25 -3.28 -9.03
N THR A 25 -13.29 -3.20 -7.69
CA THR A 25 -13.11 -1.94 -6.96
C THR A 25 -11.64 -1.55 -6.86
N ASP A 26 -11.38 -0.28 -6.54
CA ASP A 26 -10.02 0.25 -6.49
C ASP A 26 -9.23 -0.30 -5.31
N PHE A 27 -9.91 -0.58 -4.17
CA PHE A 27 -9.29 -1.14 -2.97
C PHE A 27 -10.18 -2.17 -2.31
N ILE A 28 -9.57 -3.24 -1.81
CA ILE A 28 -10.23 -4.33 -1.10
C ILE A 28 -9.61 -4.46 0.28
N PHE A 29 -10.47 -4.35 1.30
CA PHE A 29 -10.15 -4.60 2.69
C PHE A 29 -10.79 -5.90 3.12
N MET A 30 -10.06 -6.71 3.87
CA MET A 30 -10.58 -7.98 4.40
C MET A 30 -10.34 -8.09 5.90
N THR A 31 -11.31 -8.63 6.63
CA THR A 31 -11.17 -8.92 8.05
C THR A 31 -10.65 -10.35 8.23
N ARG A 32 -9.55 -10.52 8.98
CA ARG A 32 -8.95 -11.83 9.23
C ARG A 32 -9.93 -12.78 9.92
N ASN A 33 -9.84 -14.07 9.61
CA ASN A 33 -10.58 -15.17 10.22
C ASN A 33 -12.11 -15.15 10.04
N THR A 34 -12.69 -14.09 9.48
CA THR A 34 -14.14 -13.98 9.27
C THR A 34 -14.51 -13.76 7.82
N SER A 35 -13.62 -13.20 7.01
CA SER A 35 -13.88 -12.89 5.62
C SER A 35 -13.20 -13.86 4.66
N TYR A 36 -13.96 -14.25 3.64
CA TYR A 36 -13.49 -15.17 2.61
C TYR A 36 -13.91 -14.67 1.24
N MET A 37 -13.00 -14.76 0.26
CA MET A 37 -13.28 -14.46 -1.15
C MET A 37 -12.88 -15.65 -2.02
N PHE A 38 -13.84 -16.29 -2.70
CA PHE A 38 -13.56 -17.35 -3.68
C PHE A 38 -14.72 -17.48 -4.67
N VAL A 39 -14.42 -17.88 -5.91
CA VAL A 39 -15.44 -18.12 -6.92
C VAL A 39 -16.19 -19.42 -6.61
N THR A 40 -15.45 -20.49 -6.26
CA THR A 40 -15.98 -21.80 -5.90
C THR A 40 -15.53 -22.16 -4.48
N GLY A 41 -16.49 -22.63 -3.67
CA GLY A 41 -16.22 -23.01 -2.28
C GLY A 41 -15.49 -24.35 -2.15
N PRO A 42 -15.06 -24.71 -0.89
CA PRO A 42 -14.32 -25.93 -0.61
C PRO A 42 -15.02 -27.21 -1.07
N ASP A 43 -16.34 -27.30 -0.96
CA ASP A 43 -17.11 -28.47 -1.36
C ASP A 43 -17.03 -28.73 -2.87
N VAL A 44 -17.03 -27.67 -3.68
CA VAL A 44 -16.89 -27.79 -5.14
C VAL A 44 -15.47 -28.18 -5.49
N VAL A 45 -14.46 -27.59 -4.82
CA VAL A 45 -13.04 -27.97 -4.99
C VAL A 45 -12.88 -29.46 -4.71
N LYS A 46 -13.40 -29.94 -3.57
CA LYS A 46 -13.35 -31.35 -3.20
C LYS A 46 -14.04 -32.25 -4.23
N ALA A 47 -15.19 -31.84 -4.77
CA ALA A 47 -15.93 -32.63 -5.76
C ALA A 47 -15.20 -32.74 -7.11
N VAL A 48 -14.46 -31.70 -7.52
CA VAL A 48 -13.82 -31.62 -8.85
C VAL A 48 -12.36 -32.06 -8.81
N THR A 49 -11.59 -31.58 -7.85
CA THR A 49 -10.13 -31.86 -7.76
C THR A 49 -9.76 -32.92 -6.73
N HIS A 50 -10.72 -33.34 -5.89
CA HIS A 50 -10.51 -34.26 -4.75
C HIS A 50 -9.55 -33.73 -3.70
N GLU A 51 -9.32 -32.42 -3.64
CA GLU A 51 -8.52 -31.75 -2.63
C GLU A 51 -9.40 -31.32 -1.46
N GLU A 52 -8.93 -31.54 -0.25
CA GLU A 52 -9.57 -31.02 0.96
C GLU A 52 -8.89 -29.71 1.36
N VAL A 53 -9.63 -28.61 1.29
CA VAL A 53 -9.18 -27.28 1.64
C VAL A 53 -10.20 -26.63 2.57
N THR A 54 -9.72 -25.84 3.51
CA THR A 54 -10.58 -25.01 4.36
C THR A 54 -10.96 -23.71 3.64
N GLN A 55 -11.97 -23.01 4.15
CA GLN A 55 -12.36 -21.69 3.61
C GLN A 55 -11.20 -20.67 3.73
N GLU A 56 -10.46 -20.72 4.86
CA GLU A 56 -9.32 -19.83 5.10
C GLU A 56 -8.16 -20.12 4.13
N GLU A 57 -7.83 -21.38 3.88
CA GLU A 57 -6.79 -21.78 2.93
C GLU A 57 -7.17 -21.49 1.48
N LEU A 58 -8.44 -21.52 1.14
CA LEU A 58 -8.93 -21.28 -0.21
C LEU A 58 -9.01 -19.79 -0.54
N GLY A 59 -9.52 -18.98 0.37
CA GLY A 59 -9.79 -17.57 0.10
C GLY A 59 -9.89 -16.69 1.32
N GLY A 60 -9.18 -17.00 2.42
CA GLY A 60 -9.10 -16.15 3.58
C GLY A 60 -8.30 -14.87 3.37
N ALA A 61 -8.44 -13.93 4.30
CA ALA A 61 -7.74 -12.65 4.26
C ALA A 61 -6.22 -12.81 4.16
N SER A 62 -5.64 -13.82 4.85
CA SER A 62 -4.21 -14.12 4.81
C SER A 62 -3.77 -14.56 3.41
N VAL A 63 -4.52 -15.44 2.75
CA VAL A 63 -4.21 -15.91 1.40
C VAL A 63 -4.25 -14.76 0.40
N HIS A 64 -5.26 -13.88 0.50
CA HIS A 64 -5.41 -12.76 -0.42
C HIS A 64 -4.44 -11.62 -0.15
N SER A 65 -3.96 -11.45 1.08
CA SER A 65 -2.96 -10.44 1.40
C SER A 65 -1.52 -10.89 1.14
N GLU A 66 -1.23 -12.21 1.15
CA GLU A 66 0.15 -12.72 1.04
C GLU A 66 0.45 -13.39 -0.30
N LYS A 67 -0.52 -14.14 -0.87
CA LYS A 67 -0.28 -14.97 -2.07
C LYS A 67 -0.87 -14.37 -3.34
N SER A 68 -2.14 -13.97 -3.31
CA SER A 68 -2.81 -13.47 -4.53
C SER A 68 -2.67 -11.97 -4.75
N GLY A 69 -2.45 -11.20 -3.69
CA GLY A 69 -2.40 -9.74 -3.75
C GLY A 69 -3.74 -9.07 -4.03
N VAL A 70 -4.85 -9.79 -3.92
CA VAL A 70 -6.20 -9.22 -4.11
C VAL A 70 -6.60 -8.34 -2.93
N CYS A 71 -6.26 -8.74 -1.71
CA CYS A 71 -6.51 -7.96 -0.51
C CYS A 71 -5.42 -6.88 -0.36
N HIS A 72 -5.82 -5.63 -0.39
CA HIS A 72 -4.93 -4.49 -0.21
C HIS A 72 -4.54 -4.26 1.25
N VAL A 73 -5.50 -4.46 2.16
CA VAL A 73 -5.31 -4.30 3.60
C VAL A 73 -6.08 -5.39 4.33
N ALA A 74 -5.40 -6.20 5.12
CA ALA A 74 -6.00 -7.20 6.02
C ALA A 74 -6.03 -6.63 7.44
N ALA A 75 -7.20 -6.52 8.04
CA ALA A 75 -7.44 -6.00 9.38
C ALA A 75 -7.79 -7.13 10.36
N ASP A 76 -7.52 -6.93 11.65
CA ASP A 76 -7.74 -7.97 12.66
C ASP A 76 -9.18 -8.02 13.14
N SER A 77 -9.94 -6.93 12.99
CA SER A 77 -11.37 -6.85 13.36
C SER A 77 -12.18 -6.04 12.37
N GLU A 78 -13.50 -6.16 12.41
CA GLU A 78 -14.42 -5.35 11.62
C GLU A 78 -14.28 -3.86 11.94
N ALA A 79 -14.10 -3.53 13.23
CA ALA A 79 -13.91 -2.16 13.68
C ALA A 79 -12.61 -1.57 13.10
N ASP A 80 -11.53 -2.35 13.11
CA ASP A 80 -10.25 -1.94 12.48
C ASP A 80 -10.38 -1.79 10.97
N THR A 81 -11.13 -2.69 10.32
CA THR A 81 -11.41 -2.60 8.89
C THR A 81 -12.07 -1.25 8.56
N LEU A 82 -13.12 -0.87 9.29
CA LEU A 82 -13.82 0.41 9.10
C LEU A 82 -12.93 1.61 9.43
N PHE A 83 -12.14 1.51 10.48
CA PHE A 83 -11.17 2.56 10.86
C PHE A 83 -10.11 2.78 9.78
N LEU A 84 -9.52 1.69 9.26
CA LEU A 84 -8.51 1.76 8.20
C LEU A 84 -9.06 2.30 6.88
N ILE A 85 -10.29 1.92 6.51
CA ILE A 85 -10.99 2.51 5.35
C ILE A 85 -11.15 4.02 5.54
N ARG A 86 -11.59 4.45 6.71
CA ARG A 86 -11.76 5.86 7.04
C ARG A 86 -10.44 6.63 6.96
N LYS A 87 -9.36 6.03 7.48
CA LYS A 87 -8.00 6.58 7.39
C LYS A 87 -7.55 6.71 5.95
N MET A 88 -7.79 5.68 5.12
CA MET A 88 -7.43 5.69 3.71
C MET A 88 -8.18 6.76 2.92
N LEU A 89 -9.49 6.93 3.16
CA LEU A 89 -10.28 7.97 2.50
C LEU A 89 -9.72 9.38 2.74
N GLY A 90 -9.03 9.60 3.85
CA GLY A 90 -8.33 10.84 4.11
C GLY A 90 -7.19 11.17 3.14
N TYR A 91 -6.66 10.18 2.43
CA TYR A 91 -5.62 10.37 1.40
C TYR A 91 -6.17 10.48 -0.02
N LEU A 92 -7.46 10.19 -0.23
CA LEU A 92 -8.09 10.11 -1.55
C LEU A 92 -8.94 11.34 -1.81
N PRO A 93 -9.02 11.82 -3.08
CA PRO A 93 -10.01 12.82 -3.46
C PRO A 93 -11.41 12.19 -3.43
N GLN A 94 -12.45 13.01 -3.30
CA GLN A 94 -13.84 12.53 -3.37
C GLN A 94 -14.23 12.10 -4.79
N ASN A 95 -13.65 12.74 -5.78
CA ASN A 95 -13.85 12.42 -7.19
C ASN A 95 -12.63 12.84 -8.03
N ASN A 96 -12.64 12.53 -9.31
CA ASN A 96 -11.53 12.80 -10.22
C ASN A 96 -11.35 14.27 -10.62
N MET A 97 -12.27 15.15 -10.20
CA MET A 97 -12.21 16.61 -10.46
C MET A 97 -11.68 17.39 -9.26
N GLU A 98 -11.54 16.76 -8.11
CA GLU A 98 -11.09 17.36 -6.86
C GLU A 98 -9.71 16.84 -6.46
N ASP A 99 -8.99 17.68 -5.71
CA ASP A 99 -7.75 17.25 -5.07
C ASP A 99 -8.02 16.52 -3.75
N PRO A 100 -7.11 15.65 -3.31
CA PRO A 100 -7.20 15.04 -1.98
C PRO A 100 -7.24 16.12 -0.88
N PRO A 101 -7.88 15.82 0.28
CA PRO A 101 -7.94 16.75 1.38
C PRO A 101 -6.56 17.24 1.81
N PHE A 102 -6.37 18.56 1.85
CA PHE A 102 -5.18 19.18 2.41
C PHE A 102 -5.26 19.19 3.93
N LEU A 103 -4.20 18.74 4.60
CA LEU A 103 -4.12 18.73 6.06
C LEU A 103 -2.70 19.07 6.49
N ALA A 104 -2.47 20.34 6.81
CA ALA A 104 -1.20 20.80 7.35
C ALA A 104 -1.06 20.32 8.82
N THR A 105 -0.23 19.33 9.05
CA THR A 105 0.01 18.73 10.38
C THR A 105 1.44 18.86 10.85
N ASP A 106 2.35 19.32 9.99
CA ASP A 106 3.78 19.36 10.28
C ASP A 106 4.45 20.57 9.62
N ASP A 107 5.64 20.93 10.08
CA ASP A 107 6.46 21.96 9.46
C ASP A 107 7.15 21.39 8.19
N PRO A 108 6.87 21.94 7.00
CA PRO A 108 7.48 21.46 5.77
C PRO A 108 9.00 21.70 5.69
N LEU A 109 9.55 22.55 6.57
CA LEU A 109 10.98 22.83 6.67
C LEU A 109 11.67 22.02 7.77
N ARG A 110 10.95 21.12 8.44
CA ARG A 110 11.49 20.25 9.46
C ARG A 110 12.67 19.43 8.93
N MET A 111 13.73 19.39 9.69
CA MET A 111 14.89 18.53 9.50
C MET A 111 14.88 17.43 10.55
N ASP A 112 15.20 16.20 10.16
CA ASP A 112 15.28 15.04 11.04
C ASP A 112 16.69 14.46 11.00
N GLU A 113 17.44 14.65 12.09
CA GLU A 113 18.84 14.21 12.21
C GLU A 113 18.98 12.67 12.16
N SER A 114 17.91 11.93 12.42
CA SER A 114 17.94 10.46 12.32
C SER A 114 18.28 9.97 10.91
N LEU A 115 17.96 10.76 9.88
CA LEU A 115 18.24 10.42 8.49
C LEU A 115 19.72 10.29 8.18
N ASP A 116 20.59 10.97 8.92
CA ASP A 116 22.04 10.93 8.70
C ASP A 116 22.66 9.57 9.08
N SER A 117 21.98 8.79 9.93
CA SER A 117 22.48 7.53 10.46
C SER A 117 21.70 6.27 10.00
N ILE A 118 20.56 6.45 9.35
CA ILE A 118 19.69 5.32 8.94
C ILE A 118 20.35 4.44 7.87
N ILE A 119 21.02 5.06 6.91
CA ILE A 119 21.68 4.33 5.83
C ILE A 119 23.05 3.87 6.31
N PRO A 120 23.30 2.55 6.39
CA PRO A 120 24.59 2.05 6.82
C PRO A 120 25.72 2.42 5.85
N ASP A 121 26.92 2.69 6.40
CA ASP A 121 28.14 2.91 5.60
C ASP A 121 28.53 1.67 4.78
N ASP A 122 28.24 0.48 5.33
CA ASP A 122 28.45 -0.78 4.62
C ASP A 122 27.30 -1.04 3.63
N ALA A 123 27.61 -0.99 2.34
CA ALA A 123 26.67 -1.22 1.25
C ALA A 123 26.01 -2.63 1.26
N ASN A 124 26.57 -3.59 2.00
CA ASN A 124 26.00 -4.94 2.13
C ASN A 124 25.03 -5.06 3.31
N LYS A 125 24.98 -4.07 4.20
CA LYS A 125 24.09 -4.09 5.34
C LYS A 125 22.70 -3.59 4.92
N PRO A 126 21.67 -4.47 4.96
CA PRO A 126 20.31 -4.07 4.62
C PRO A 126 19.72 -3.13 5.67
N TYR A 127 18.80 -2.27 5.26
CA TYR A 127 18.02 -1.39 6.12
C TYR A 127 16.54 -1.40 5.70
N ASP A 128 15.65 -1.05 6.61
CA ASP A 128 14.23 -0.92 6.29
C ASP A 128 13.97 0.46 5.66
N ILE A 129 13.44 0.49 4.44
CA ILE A 129 13.11 1.74 3.76
C ILE A 129 12.02 2.53 4.49
N LYS A 130 11.20 1.87 5.31
CA LYS A 130 10.17 2.54 6.12
C LYS A 130 10.79 3.46 7.16
N ASP A 131 11.99 3.15 7.65
CA ASP A 131 12.71 4.01 8.59
C ASP A 131 13.16 5.33 7.93
N VAL A 132 13.37 5.32 6.60
CA VAL A 132 13.62 6.54 5.82
C VAL A 132 12.32 7.27 5.49
N ILE A 133 11.25 6.53 5.17
CA ILE A 133 9.95 7.12 4.78
C ILE A 133 9.35 7.90 5.95
N ARG A 134 9.29 7.30 7.14
CA ARG A 134 8.61 7.88 8.30
C ARG A 134 9.16 9.25 8.73
N PRO A 135 10.48 9.45 8.90
CA PRO A 135 11.01 10.77 9.25
C PRO A 135 10.76 11.86 8.21
N ILE A 136 10.64 11.50 6.93
CA ILE A 136 10.41 12.47 5.85
C ILE A 136 8.93 12.88 5.80
N MET A 137 8.00 11.98 6.15
CA MET A 137 6.57 12.22 6.01
C MET A 137 5.99 12.95 7.22
N ASP A 138 4.96 13.75 6.99
CA ASP A 138 4.28 14.55 8.02
C ASP A 138 3.85 13.67 9.20
N GLY A 139 4.29 14.04 10.41
CA GLY A 139 4.01 13.33 11.65
C GLY A 139 4.44 11.85 11.65
N GLY A 140 5.35 11.44 10.74
CA GLY A 140 5.79 10.06 10.60
C GLY A 140 4.71 9.10 10.09
N GLN A 141 3.61 9.63 9.55
CA GLN A 141 2.45 8.85 9.13
C GLN A 141 2.67 8.23 7.75
N PHE A 142 2.62 6.90 7.71
CA PHE A 142 2.65 6.14 6.47
C PHE A 142 1.53 5.09 6.49
N PHE A 143 0.69 5.10 5.47
CA PHE A 143 -0.38 4.11 5.26
C PHE A 143 0.06 3.14 4.18
N GLU A 144 0.56 1.99 4.60
CA GLU A 144 1.05 0.94 3.69
C GLU A 144 -0.10 0.16 3.07
N ILE A 145 0.07 -0.22 1.80
CA ILE A 145 -0.83 -1.08 1.05
C ILE A 145 -0.02 -2.30 0.63
N HIS A 146 -0.66 -3.49 0.64
CA HIS A 146 0.00 -4.75 0.32
C HIS A 146 1.21 -5.07 1.21
N GLU A 147 1.13 -4.74 2.50
CA GLU A 147 2.23 -4.95 3.46
C GLU A 147 2.80 -6.38 3.42
N ASN A 148 1.95 -7.37 3.21
CA ASN A 148 2.33 -8.79 3.20
C ASN A 148 2.56 -9.36 1.79
N TYR A 149 2.28 -8.59 0.73
CA TYR A 149 2.42 -9.04 -0.65
C TYR A 149 3.60 -8.36 -1.34
N ALA A 150 4.46 -9.17 -2.00
CA ALA A 150 5.61 -8.65 -2.73
C ALA A 150 6.46 -7.68 -1.89
N GLN A 151 6.83 -8.07 -0.68
CA GLN A 151 7.48 -7.26 0.35
C GLN A 151 8.81 -6.62 -0.07
N ASN A 152 9.36 -6.98 -1.22
CA ASN A 152 10.52 -6.32 -1.82
C ASN A 152 10.22 -4.92 -2.36
N VAL A 153 8.94 -4.53 -2.40
CA VAL A 153 8.47 -3.19 -2.78
C VAL A 153 7.47 -2.70 -1.74
N VAL A 154 7.73 -1.53 -1.18
CA VAL A 154 6.82 -0.85 -0.24
C VAL A 154 5.98 0.15 -1.01
N VAL A 155 4.67 0.06 -0.86
CA VAL A 155 3.69 0.93 -1.53
C VAL A 155 2.73 1.50 -0.49
N GLY A 156 2.39 2.77 -0.61
CA GLY A 156 1.42 3.35 0.32
C GLY A 156 1.17 4.82 0.10
N PHE A 157 0.44 5.39 1.05
CA PHE A 157 0.11 6.80 1.09
C PHE A 157 0.71 7.47 2.32
N ALA A 158 1.08 8.73 2.15
CA ALA A 158 1.54 9.59 3.24
C ALA A 158 1.11 11.03 2.98
N ARG A 159 1.55 11.95 3.85
CA ARG A 159 1.45 13.38 3.62
C ARG A 159 2.83 14.00 3.61
N LEU A 160 2.99 15.01 2.79
CA LEU A 160 4.20 15.82 2.75
C LEU A 160 3.79 17.30 2.59
N GLY A 161 4.08 18.10 3.62
CA GLY A 161 3.64 19.49 3.69
C GLY A 161 2.12 19.63 3.60
N GLY A 162 1.36 18.73 4.21
CA GLY A 162 -0.10 18.68 4.18
C GLY A 162 -0.74 18.04 2.94
N HIS A 163 0.03 17.82 1.88
CA HIS A 163 -0.46 17.22 0.64
C HIS A 163 -0.40 15.68 0.69
N SER A 164 -1.43 15.03 0.18
CA SER A 164 -1.45 13.57 0.03
C SER A 164 -0.49 13.14 -1.07
N VAL A 165 0.40 12.20 -0.77
CA VAL A 165 1.40 11.66 -1.69
C VAL A 165 1.35 10.14 -1.74
N GLY A 166 1.54 9.56 -2.92
CA GLY A 166 1.76 8.13 -3.10
C GLY A 166 3.25 7.81 -3.04
N ILE A 167 3.61 6.77 -2.31
CA ILE A 167 4.98 6.31 -2.14
C ILE A 167 5.13 4.94 -2.80
N VAL A 168 6.21 4.79 -3.56
CA VAL A 168 6.69 3.50 -4.07
C VAL A 168 8.18 3.43 -3.82
N ALA A 169 8.62 2.43 -3.07
CA ALA A 169 10.02 2.27 -2.68
C ALA A 169 10.44 0.80 -2.76
N ASN A 170 11.72 0.55 -3.09
CA ASN A 170 12.31 -0.76 -2.93
C ASN A 170 12.61 -1.02 -1.45
N GLN A 171 12.41 -2.26 -0.98
CA GLN A 171 12.73 -2.67 0.37
C GLN A 171 14.08 -3.42 0.41
N PRO A 172 15.17 -2.75 0.85
CA PRO A 172 16.50 -3.37 0.87
C PRO A 172 16.61 -4.53 1.86
N ALA A 173 15.78 -4.54 2.90
CA ALA A 173 15.77 -5.60 3.91
C ALA A 173 15.21 -6.93 3.38
N VAL A 174 14.45 -6.90 2.27
CA VAL A 174 13.83 -8.08 1.68
C VAL A 174 14.38 -8.32 0.29
N LEU A 175 15.08 -9.43 0.07
CA LEU A 175 15.64 -9.86 -1.22
C LEU A 175 16.35 -8.71 -1.97
N ALA A 176 17.28 -8.07 -1.32
CA ALA A 176 18.10 -7.00 -1.89
C ALA A 176 18.94 -7.54 -3.06
N GLY A 177 18.29 -7.72 -4.21
CA GLY A 177 19.03 -7.81 -5.46
C GLY A 177 19.71 -6.46 -5.70
N ARG A 178 21.00 -6.45 -5.94
CA ARG A 178 22.01 -5.41 -6.17
C ARG A 178 21.55 -4.14 -6.93
N ARG A 179 20.40 -3.56 -6.61
CA ARG A 179 19.96 -2.28 -7.17
C ARG A 179 19.86 -1.24 -6.06
N PRO A 180 20.34 -0.01 -6.29
CA PRO A 180 20.20 1.05 -5.32
C PRO A 180 18.71 1.26 -4.99
N ALA A 181 18.42 1.45 -3.72
CA ALA A 181 17.08 1.76 -3.26
C ALA A 181 16.53 2.98 -4.01
N ALA A 182 15.33 2.86 -4.56
CA ALA A 182 14.66 3.96 -5.25
C ALA A 182 13.38 4.29 -4.48
N LEU A 183 13.27 5.53 -4.03
CA LEU A 183 12.06 6.11 -3.48
C LEU A 183 11.42 6.99 -4.54
N SER A 184 10.16 6.74 -4.88
CA SER A 184 9.37 7.61 -5.74
C SER A 184 8.20 8.17 -4.95
N VAL A 185 8.13 9.48 -4.84
CA VAL A 185 7.02 10.21 -4.24
C VAL A 185 6.26 10.91 -5.36
N ARG A 186 4.97 10.63 -5.48
CA ARG A 186 4.11 11.27 -6.48
C ARG A 186 2.95 12.00 -5.79
N PRO A 187 2.80 13.30 -6.00
CA PRO A 187 1.60 13.99 -5.60
C PRO A 187 0.42 13.49 -6.44
N ARG A 188 -0.69 13.20 -5.81
CA ARG A 188 -1.94 12.84 -6.48
C ARG A 188 -2.62 14.14 -6.93
N GLY A 189 -2.89 14.29 -8.23
CA GLY A 189 -3.57 15.47 -8.79
C GLY A 189 -3.21 15.79 -10.25
N GLN A 190 -2.24 15.08 -10.85
CA GLN A 190 -1.90 15.32 -12.26
C GLN A 190 -2.26 14.13 -13.16
N SER A 191 -3.52 13.75 -13.18
CA SER A 191 -4.07 12.89 -14.23
C SER A 191 -4.61 13.73 -15.40
N ARG A 192 -3.79 14.59 -15.97
CA ARG A 192 -3.96 14.99 -17.38
C ARG A 192 -2.79 14.44 -18.15
N CYS A 193 -3.08 13.50 -19.03
CA CYS A 193 -2.23 13.12 -20.13
C CYS A 193 -1.97 14.36 -21.01
N VAL A 194 -1.04 15.20 -20.57
CA VAL A 194 -0.43 16.24 -21.36
C VAL A 194 1.05 15.89 -21.42
N ARG A 195 1.50 15.45 -22.60
CA ARG A 195 2.91 15.44 -22.95
C ARG A 195 3.46 16.86 -22.78
N ARG A 196 3.80 17.23 -21.56
CA ARG A 196 4.72 18.33 -21.28
C ARG A 196 5.68 17.85 -20.19
N ARG A 197 6.96 18.03 -20.48
CA ARG A 197 8.09 17.79 -19.58
C ARG A 197 7.85 18.51 -18.25
N ALA A 198 7.22 17.83 -17.30
CA ALA A 198 7.19 18.27 -15.92
C ALA A 198 8.25 17.46 -15.19
N GLY A 199 9.21 18.17 -14.61
CA GLY A 199 10.28 17.57 -13.83
C GLY A 199 9.68 16.77 -12.67
N ALA A 200 9.87 15.48 -12.70
CA ALA A 200 9.71 14.67 -11.52
C ALA A 200 10.70 15.22 -10.49
N ALA A 201 10.21 15.65 -9.34
CA ALA A 201 11.08 15.89 -8.19
C ALA A 201 11.70 14.53 -7.83
N ARG A 202 12.84 14.22 -8.41
CA ARG A 202 13.70 13.14 -7.98
C ARG A 202 14.48 13.69 -6.81
N ILE A 203 14.12 13.30 -5.61
CA ILE A 203 15.03 13.41 -4.48
C ILE A 203 16.16 12.42 -4.78
N ARG A 204 17.22 12.91 -5.41
CA ARG A 204 18.47 12.19 -5.51
C ARG A 204 19.18 12.41 -4.17
N LEU A 205 19.18 11.41 -3.33
CA LEU A 205 20.21 11.30 -2.32
C LEU A 205 21.54 11.21 -3.09
N ARG A 206 22.35 12.26 -3.01
CA ARG A 206 23.71 12.21 -3.54
C ARG A 206 24.46 11.15 -2.76
N GLN A 207 24.88 10.08 -3.44
CA GLN A 207 26.03 9.33 -2.94
C GLN A 207 27.19 10.33 -2.83
N VAL A 208 27.67 10.49 -1.61
CA VAL A 208 28.98 11.10 -1.37
C VAL A 208 29.99 10.06 -1.86
N ASP A 209 30.62 10.34 -2.97
CA ASP A 209 31.75 9.55 -3.46
C ASP A 209 32.85 9.58 -2.38
N ALA A 210 33.01 8.45 -1.69
CA ALA A 210 34.17 8.22 -0.84
C ALA A 210 35.39 8.07 -1.80
N ARG A 211 36.29 9.03 -1.70
CA ARG A 211 37.67 8.86 -2.18
C ARG A 211 38.48 8.01 -1.21
#